data_885be6aa37fe7d66ee87bc1ed2b97ae9
#
_entry.id   885be6aa37fe7d66ee87bc1ed2b97ae9
#
_cell.length_a   1.000
_cell.length_b   1.000
_cell.length_c   1.000
_cell.angle_alpha   90.00
_cell.angle_beta   90.00
_cell.angle_gamma   90.00
#
_symmetry.space_group_name_H-M   'P 1'
#
loop_
_entity.id
_entity.type
_entity.pdbx_description
1 polymer ?
#
loop_
_entity_poly.entity_id
_entity_poly.type
_entity_poly.pdbx_seq_one_letter_code
_entity_poly.pdbx_strand_id
1 'polypeptide(L)'
;MKTWCIALLLCMTLAVCAFQVMPRCTTVEPDTGKVGDLISAKGENLDKKNIAELYLTDGSKDTKVAISEQSETEVKFKVPQIKAGRYHLCVLTANRASMIEQPVVLTVE
;
A
#
# COMPACT_ATOMS: atom_id res chain seq x y z
N MET A 1 21.53 -12.13 41.44
CA MET A 1 21.49 -13.22 40.47
C MET A 1 20.11 -13.42 39.86
N LYS A 2 19.04 -13.37 40.64
CA LYS A 2 17.68 -13.53 40.13
C LYS A 2 17.23 -12.41 39.19
N THR A 3 17.80 -11.22 39.34
CA THR A 3 17.49 -10.07 38.50
C THR A 3 18.01 -10.20 37.07
N TRP A 4 18.97 -11.05 36.84
CA TRP A 4 19.55 -11.25 35.49
C TRP A 4 18.59 -11.97 34.53
N CYS A 5 17.85 -12.95 35.03
CA CYS A 5 16.87 -13.67 34.23
C CYS A 5 15.70 -12.79 33.78
N ILE A 6 15.34 -11.82 34.63
CA ILE A 6 14.25 -10.88 34.31
C ILE A 6 14.65 -9.92 33.18
N ALA A 7 15.90 -9.46 33.19
CA ALA A 7 16.41 -8.57 32.14
C ALA A 7 16.47 -9.27 30.77
N LEU A 8 16.83 -10.54 30.75
CA LEU A 8 16.87 -11.35 29.54
C LEU A 8 15.47 -11.54 28.96
N LEU A 9 14.48 -11.78 29.81
CA LEU A 9 13.10 -11.93 29.39
C LEU A 9 12.54 -10.66 28.76
N LEU A 10 12.90 -9.49 29.30
CA LEU A 10 12.48 -8.20 28.75
C LEU A 10 13.03 -7.96 27.35
N CYS A 11 14.27 -8.33 27.09
CA CYS A 11 14.89 -8.18 25.78
C CYS A 11 14.19 -9.04 24.72
N MET A 12 13.78 -10.25 25.07
CA MET A 12 13.08 -11.14 24.14
C MET A 12 11.68 -10.62 23.81
N THR A 13 11.01 -10.01 24.76
CA THR A 13 9.68 -9.43 24.54
C THR A 13 9.74 -8.25 23.58
N LEU A 14 10.77 -7.43 23.63
CA LEU A 14 10.97 -6.29 22.71
C LEU A 14 11.21 -6.74 21.27
N ALA A 15 11.89 -7.87 21.06
CA ALA A 15 12.15 -8.40 19.73
C ALA A 15 10.87 -8.81 19.00
N VAL A 16 9.85 -9.28 19.73
CA VAL A 16 8.57 -9.70 19.16
C VAL A 16 7.75 -8.50 18.65
N CYS A 17 7.91 -7.33 19.28
CA CYS A 17 7.18 -6.12 18.91
C CYS A 17 7.66 -5.48 17.60
N ALA A 18 8.79 -5.95 17.05
CA ALA A 18 9.32 -5.44 15.79
C ALA A 18 8.65 -5.99 14.54
N PHE A 19 7.74 -6.94 14.68
CA PHE A 19 7.02 -7.55 13.56
C PHE A 19 6.01 -6.56 12.99
N GLN A 20 6.11 -6.28 11.67
CA GLN A 20 5.23 -5.32 11.00
C GLN A 20 4.45 -5.99 9.87
N VAL A 21 3.21 -5.53 9.70
CA VAL A 21 2.32 -5.96 8.62
C VAL A 21 2.54 -5.04 7.43
N MET A 22 2.73 -5.63 6.24
CA MET A 22 2.99 -4.90 5.01
C MET A 22 1.79 -4.96 4.07
N PRO A 23 1.32 -3.82 3.54
CA PRO A 23 0.30 -3.83 2.50
C PRO A 23 0.84 -4.41 1.20
N ARG A 24 0.03 -5.22 0.52
CA ARG A 24 0.42 -5.87 -0.70
C ARG A 24 -0.77 -5.99 -1.66
N CYS A 25 -0.64 -5.42 -2.86
CA CYS A 25 -1.61 -5.57 -3.93
C CYS A 25 -1.17 -6.70 -4.84
N THR A 26 -2.08 -7.60 -5.18
CA THR A 26 -1.81 -8.75 -6.05
C THR A 26 -2.43 -8.61 -7.42
N THR A 27 -3.57 -7.91 -7.52
CA THR A 27 -4.27 -7.69 -8.79
C THR A 27 -4.90 -6.31 -8.85
N VAL A 28 -5.10 -5.80 -10.07
CA VAL A 28 -5.96 -4.62 -10.34
C VAL A 28 -7.00 -5.00 -11.37
N GLU A 29 -8.24 -4.56 -11.15
CA GLU A 29 -9.37 -4.83 -12.05
C GLU A 29 -10.20 -3.58 -12.25
N PRO A 30 -10.44 -3.19 -13.53
CA PRO A 30 -9.73 -3.65 -14.73
C PRO A 30 -8.26 -3.20 -14.71
N ASP A 31 -7.39 -3.88 -15.45
CA ASP A 31 -5.99 -3.49 -15.55
C ASP A 31 -5.75 -2.39 -16.59
N THR A 32 -6.78 -1.99 -17.28
CA THR A 32 -6.79 -0.90 -18.27
C THR A 32 -7.97 0.00 -18.00
N GLY A 33 -7.77 1.30 -17.98
CA GLY A 33 -8.83 2.26 -17.72
C GLY A 33 -8.54 3.64 -18.28
N LYS A 34 -9.55 4.48 -18.25
CA LYS A 34 -9.47 5.89 -18.67
C LYS A 34 -9.55 6.79 -17.45
N VAL A 35 -9.15 8.04 -17.61
CA VAL A 35 -9.30 9.07 -16.56
C VAL A 35 -10.76 9.07 -16.07
N GLY A 36 -10.94 8.98 -14.77
CA GLY A 36 -12.25 8.94 -14.13
C GLY A 36 -12.82 7.55 -13.89
N ASP A 37 -12.25 6.52 -14.49
CA ASP A 37 -12.71 5.14 -14.29
C ASP A 37 -12.39 4.66 -12.86
N LEU A 38 -13.28 3.82 -12.34
CA LEU A 38 -13.09 3.21 -11.03
C LEU A 38 -12.29 1.92 -11.18
N ILE A 39 -11.18 1.85 -10.46
CA ILE A 39 -10.27 0.71 -10.48
C ILE A 39 -10.28 0.06 -9.10
N SER A 40 -10.28 -1.27 -9.07
CA SER A 40 -10.22 -2.05 -7.85
C SER A 40 -8.86 -2.74 -7.74
N ALA A 41 -8.11 -2.42 -6.70
CA ALA A 41 -6.87 -3.10 -6.36
C ALA A 41 -7.17 -4.11 -5.24
N LYS A 42 -6.82 -5.37 -5.45
CA LYS A 42 -7.06 -6.44 -4.50
C LYS A 42 -5.75 -6.98 -3.94
N GLY A 43 -5.79 -7.39 -2.69
CA GLY A 43 -4.62 -7.93 -2.03
C GLY A 43 -4.86 -8.16 -0.55
N GLU A 44 -3.90 -7.80 0.28
CA GLU A 44 -3.97 -7.99 1.72
C GLU A 44 -3.39 -6.79 2.45
N ASN A 45 -3.90 -6.54 3.65
CA ASN A 45 -3.48 -5.43 4.53
C ASN A 45 -3.64 -4.06 3.87
N LEU A 46 -4.75 -3.88 3.13
CA LEU A 46 -5.01 -2.66 2.36
C LEU A 46 -5.87 -1.64 3.09
N ASP A 47 -6.25 -1.89 4.33
CA ASP A 47 -7.13 -1.01 5.10
C ASP A 47 -6.42 0.26 5.59
N LYS A 48 -7.21 1.19 6.11
CA LYS A 48 -6.73 2.52 6.54
C LYS A 48 -5.67 2.48 7.62
N LYS A 49 -5.66 1.45 8.44
CA LYS A 49 -4.64 1.32 9.49
C LYS A 49 -3.25 0.96 8.93
N ASN A 50 -3.19 0.48 7.68
CA ASN A 50 -1.94 0.10 7.02
C ASN A 50 -1.55 1.04 5.88
N ILE A 51 -2.53 1.67 5.22
CA ILE A 51 -2.29 2.56 4.07
C ILE A 51 -2.84 3.96 4.34
N ALA A 52 -1.97 4.95 4.27
CA ALA A 52 -2.37 6.36 4.39
C ALA A 52 -2.81 6.94 3.05
N GLU A 53 -2.05 6.68 1.98
CA GLU A 53 -2.32 7.22 0.65
C GLU A 53 -1.89 6.23 -0.44
N LEU A 54 -2.47 6.41 -1.63
CA LEU A 54 -2.22 5.59 -2.80
C LEU A 54 -1.77 6.47 -3.95
N TYR A 55 -0.77 6.01 -4.72
CA TYR A 55 -0.19 6.75 -5.83
C TYR A 55 -0.08 5.87 -7.07
N LEU A 56 -0.13 6.50 -8.24
CA LEU A 56 0.28 5.88 -9.51
C LEU A 56 1.62 6.47 -9.92
N THR A 57 2.57 5.64 -10.25
CA THR A 57 3.92 6.08 -10.64
C THR A 57 4.30 5.54 -12.03
N ASP A 58 4.94 6.38 -12.82
CA ASP A 58 5.56 5.99 -14.10
C ASP A 58 7.06 5.74 -13.96
N GLY A 59 7.58 5.78 -12.73
CA GLY A 59 9.00 5.63 -12.43
C GLY A 59 9.71 6.95 -12.19
N SER A 60 9.17 8.06 -12.68
CA SER A 60 9.75 9.39 -12.48
C SER A 60 8.83 10.33 -11.74
N LYS A 61 7.52 10.15 -11.86
CA LYS A 61 6.53 11.01 -11.23
C LYS A 61 5.46 10.17 -10.54
N ASP A 62 5.13 10.53 -9.30
CA ASP A 62 4.08 9.91 -8.51
C ASP A 62 2.86 10.82 -8.49
N THR A 63 1.69 10.27 -8.82
CA THR A 63 0.43 11.01 -8.79
C THR A 63 -0.50 10.39 -7.77
N LYS A 64 -0.94 11.19 -6.80
CA LYS A 64 -1.85 10.75 -5.76
C LYS A 64 -3.23 10.45 -6.37
N VAL A 65 -3.85 9.35 -5.94
CA VAL A 65 -5.19 8.99 -6.36
C VAL A 65 -6.18 9.12 -5.21
N ALA A 66 -7.44 9.42 -5.57
CA ALA A 66 -8.51 9.52 -4.58
C ALA A 66 -9.08 8.12 -4.32
N ILE A 67 -8.96 7.66 -3.07
CA ILE A 67 -9.52 6.38 -2.64
C ILE A 67 -11.01 6.58 -2.41
N SER A 68 -11.86 5.80 -3.08
CA SER A 68 -13.31 5.85 -2.88
C SER A 68 -13.80 4.83 -1.86
N GLU A 69 -13.20 3.64 -1.83
CA GLU A 69 -13.51 2.61 -0.85
C GLU A 69 -12.23 1.89 -0.44
N GLN A 70 -12.16 1.46 0.81
CA GLN A 70 -10.97 0.80 1.35
C GLN A 70 -11.36 -0.22 2.40
N SER A 71 -10.89 -1.46 2.19
CA SER A 71 -11.02 -2.56 3.13
C SER A 71 -9.68 -3.28 3.24
N GLU A 72 -9.60 -4.29 4.07
CA GLU A 72 -8.38 -5.07 4.25
C GLU A 72 -7.93 -5.76 2.96
N THR A 73 -8.88 -6.16 2.10
CA THR A 73 -8.60 -6.94 0.90
C THR A 73 -8.76 -6.17 -0.41
N GLU A 74 -9.31 -4.97 -0.36
CA GLU A 74 -9.63 -4.22 -1.58
C GLU A 74 -9.55 -2.71 -1.35
N VAL A 75 -8.98 -2.01 -2.33
CA VAL A 75 -9.00 -0.55 -2.40
C VAL A 75 -9.55 -0.16 -3.76
N LYS A 76 -10.58 0.69 -3.77
CA LYS A 76 -11.15 1.25 -5.00
C LYS A 76 -10.74 2.71 -5.13
N PHE A 77 -10.29 3.07 -6.32
CA PHE A 77 -9.85 4.42 -6.60
C PHE A 77 -10.21 4.83 -8.03
N LYS A 78 -10.26 6.13 -8.26
CA LYS A 78 -10.50 6.67 -9.61
C LYS A 78 -9.18 7.00 -10.27
N VAL A 79 -9.10 6.74 -11.59
CA VAL A 79 -7.94 7.11 -12.39
C VAL A 79 -7.84 8.64 -12.39
N PRO A 80 -6.72 9.23 -11.95
CA PRO A 80 -6.57 10.68 -11.93
C PRO A 80 -6.29 11.23 -13.32
N GLN A 81 -6.25 12.55 -13.43
CA GLN A 81 -5.95 13.25 -14.68
C GLN A 81 -4.45 13.12 -14.98
N ILE A 82 -4.07 12.06 -15.67
CA ILE A 82 -2.68 11.74 -16.05
C ILE A 82 -2.62 11.31 -17.51
N LYS A 83 -1.41 11.33 -18.06
CA LYS A 83 -1.16 10.91 -19.45
C LYS A 83 -1.44 9.43 -19.62
N ALA A 84 -1.85 9.03 -20.82
CA ALA A 84 -1.94 7.62 -21.19
C ALA A 84 -0.57 6.96 -21.04
N GLY A 85 -0.57 5.75 -20.53
CA GLY A 85 0.67 5.00 -20.29
C GLY A 85 0.50 3.91 -19.26
N ARG A 86 1.61 3.28 -18.90
CA ARG A 86 1.65 2.20 -17.92
C ARG A 86 2.17 2.75 -16.59
N TYR A 87 1.46 2.41 -15.53
CA TYR A 87 1.75 2.89 -14.19
C TYR A 87 1.78 1.74 -13.21
N HIS A 88 2.69 1.84 -12.23
CA HIS A 88 2.67 0.98 -11.06
C HIS A 88 1.91 1.66 -9.93
N LEU A 89 1.31 0.83 -9.09
CA LEU A 89 0.64 1.31 -7.89
C LEU A 89 1.67 1.43 -6.77
N CYS A 90 1.67 2.54 -6.04
CA CYS A 90 2.51 2.76 -4.88
C CYS A 90 1.66 3.04 -3.66
N VAL A 91 2.03 2.48 -2.52
CA VAL A 91 1.34 2.65 -1.25
C VAL A 91 2.20 3.45 -0.30
N LEU A 92 1.64 4.48 0.31
CA LEU A 92 2.25 5.16 1.44
C LEU A 92 1.74 4.49 2.72
N THR A 93 2.65 3.98 3.54
CA THR A 93 2.27 3.30 4.79
C THR A 93 1.58 4.26 5.76
N ALA A 94 0.78 3.73 6.68
CA ALA A 94 -0.03 4.53 7.58
C ALA A 94 0.80 5.47 8.45
N ASN A 95 2.03 5.08 8.83
CA ASN A 95 2.95 5.93 9.57
C ASN A 95 3.70 6.95 8.68
N ARG A 96 3.42 6.96 7.37
CA ARG A 96 4.05 7.83 6.36
C ARG A 96 5.57 7.70 6.26
N ALA A 97 6.12 6.59 6.74
CA ALA A 97 7.56 6.36 6.77
C ALA A 97 8.09 5.72 5.49
N SER A 98 7.25 5.01 4.75
CA SER A 98 7.69 4.24 3.57
C SER A 98 6.70 4.36 2.42
N MET A 99 7.24 4.46 1.22
CA MET A 99 6.51 4.36 -0.04
C MET A 99 6.87 3.03 -0.68
N ILE A 100 5.90 2.15 -0.91
CA ILE A 100 6.14 0.80 -1.39
C ILE A 100 5.51 0.63 -2.77
N GLU A 101 6.33 0.39 -3.79
CA GLU A 101 5.84 0.09 -5.13
C GLU A 101 5.27 -1.32 -5.17
N GLN A 102 4.07 -1.44 -5.72
CA GLN A 102 3.38 -2.71 -5.83
C GLN A 102 3.69 -3.40 -7.17
N PRO A 103 3.62 -4.74 -7.24
CA PRO A 103 3.94 -5.46 -8.48
C PRO A 103 2.86 -5.40 -9.55
N VAL A 104 1.78 -4.66 -9.32
CA VAL A 104 0.66 -4.56 -10.26
C VAL A 104 0.86 -3.38 -11.20
N VAL A 105 0.36 -3.52 -12.43
CA VAL A 105 0.44 -2.49 -13.47
C VAL A 105 -0.95 -2.10 -13.91
N LEU A 106 -1.21 -0.79 -14.00
CA LEU A 106 -2.42 -0.23 -14.57
C LEU A 106 -2.05 0.50 -15.85
N THR A 107 -2.74 0.19 -16.93
CA THR A 107 -2.60 0.91 -18.21
C THR A 107 -3.69 1.96 -18.32
N VAL A 108 -3.29 3.22 -18.50
CA VAL A 108 -4.22 4.34 -18.70
C VAL A 108 -4.28 4.65 -20.18
N GLU A 109 -5.49 4.68 -20.70
CA GLU A 109 -5.78 4.97 -22.11
C GLU A 109 -6.07 6.44 -22.37
#